data_a73d5b72214b3063513fc2415a600502
#
_entry.id   a73d5b72214b3063513fc2415a600502
#
_cell.length_a   1.000
_cell.length_b   1.000
_cell.length_c   1.000
_cell.angle_alpha   90.00
_cell.angle_beta   90.00
_cell.angle_gamma   90.00
#
_symmetry.space_group_name_H-M   'P 1'
#
loop_
_entity.id
_entity.type
_entity.pdbx_description
1 polymer ?
#
loop_
_entity_poly.entity_id
_entity_poly.type
_entity_poly.pdbx_seq_one_letter_code
_entity_poly.pdbx_strand_id
1 'polypeptide(L)'
;MDALPCVLDNGSYEVRVGFCGDTSPRFVAPNCTARPRQQLRVLVADEIHSIKNLAQLEVTRPLEHGILVNAGCQKDIWERCFDEVGCETRESKVMVTESVLAPPSVQQTTDEVLFEDFEFLGRCRMAAPLCVAAAVAQLDRGNRTPGEGILPRNIEEASLVVDCGLAATTITPVVAGSPIRSGIRRIDIGGQLLTGYLRDLVSYRQYNMSNECVILDKLKKHLCFVSQEPKEDLTACDGTTHERGAAGPHYAEYVLP
;
A
#
# COMPACT_ATOMS: atom_id res chain seq x y z
N MET A 1 21.36 -25.98 -4.53
CA MET A 1 20.52 -25.45 -3.42
C MET A 1 19.30 -24.92 -4.07
N ASP A 2 18.11 -25.28 -3.60
CA ASP A 2 16.88 -24.73 -4.16
C ASP A 2 16.88 -23.21 -3.91
N ALA A 3 16.47 -22.45 -4.92
CA ALA A 3 16.36 -21.00 -4.80
C ALA A 3 15.36 -20.65 -3.69
N LEU A 4 15.65 -19.62 -2.91
CA LEU A 4 14.73 -19.16 -1.85
C LEU A 4 13.44 -18.66 -2.49
N PRO A 5 12.26 -19.04 -1.95
CA PRO A 5 11.01 -18.54 -2.47
C PRO A 5 10.94 -17.00 -2.40
N CYS A 6 10.51 -16.40 -3.49
CA CYS A 6 10.23 -14.97 -3.57
C CYS A 6 8.95 -14.64 -2.79
N VAL A 7 8.93 -13.49 -2.14
CA VAL A 7 7.75 -12.95 -1.44
C VAL A 7 7.35 -11.65 -2.12
N LEU A 8 6.13 -11.61 -2.64
CA LEU A 8 5.55 -10.47 -3.36
C LEU A 8 4.32 -9.95 -2.60
N ASP A 9 4.44 -8.78 -2.00
CA ASP A 9 3.30 -8.06 -1.44
C ASP A 9 2.77 -7.05 -2.46
N ASN A 10 1.64 -7.37 -3.08
CA ASN A 10 1.05 -6.59 -4.15
C ASN A 10 0.00 -5.61 -3.63
N GLY A 11 0.43 -4.55 -2.98
CA GLY A 11 -0.44 -3.49 -2.46
C GLY A 11 -0.89 -2.50 -3.55
N SER A 12 -2.04 -1.85 -3.35
CA SER A 12 -2.55 -0.82 -4.30
C SER A 12 -1.68 0.43 -4.38
N TYR A 13 -0.90 0.73 -3.35
CA TYR A 13 -0.01 1.88 -3.30
C TYR A 13 1.42 1.53 -3.68
N GLU A 14 1.97 0.51 -3.06
CA GLU A 14 3.34 0.03 -3.21
C GLU A 14 3.35 -1.47 -3.43
N VAL A 15 4.33 -1.92 -4.20
CA VAL A 15 4.74 -3.33 -4.27
C VAL A 15 5.97 -3.50 -3.40
N ARG A 16 6.03 -4.58 -2.63
CA ARG A 16 7.19 -4.96 -1.83
C ARG A 16 7.63 -6.35 -2.22
N VAL A 17 8.92 -6.50 -2.44
CA VAL A 17 9.51 -7.78 -2.87
C VAL A 17 10.73 -8.12 -2.02
N GLY A 18 10.88 -9.39 -1.71
CA GLY A 18 12.01 -9.95 -0.98
C GLY A 18 12.00 -11.46 -1.06
N PHE A 19 12.74 -12.12 -0.18
CA PHE A 19 12.80 -13.58 -0.16
C PHE A 19 12.39 -14.13 1.22
N CYS A 20 11.98 -15.38 1.24
CA CYS A 20 11.68 -16.06 2.50
C CYS A 20 12.89 -16.05 3.43
N GLY A 21 12.67 -15.59 4.67
CA GLY A 21 13.73 -15.45 5.67
C GLY A 21 14.30 -14.04 5.80
N ASP A 22 14.02 -13.15 4.88
CA ASP A 22 14.37 -11.74 5.02
C ASP A 22 13.55 -11.08 6.15
N THR A 23 14.17 -10.18 6.90
CA THR A 23 13.52 -9.43 7.99
C THR A 23 12.76 -8.20 7.50
N SER A 24 13.05 -7.76 6.27
CA SER A 24 12.43 -6.62 5.59
C SER A 24 12.43 -6.86 4.07
N PRO A 25 11.52 -6.23 3.33
CA PRO A 25 11.55 -6.30 1.87
C PRO A 25 12.87 -5.74 1.33
N ARG A 26 13.43 -6.40 0.30
CA ARG A 26 14.65 -5.93 -0.37
C ARG A 26 14.39 -4.77 -1.31
N PHE A 27 13.20 -4.74 -1.88
CA PHE A 27 12.78 -3.68 -2.79
C PHE A 27 11.35 -3.25 -2.48
N VAL A 28 11.13 -1.93 -2.51
CA VAL A 28 9.81 -1.30 -2.33
C VAL A 28 9.67 -0.23 -3.38
N ALA A 29 8.60 -0.30 -4.16
CA ALA A 29 8.34 0.64 -5.23
C ALA A 29 6.85 1.00 -5.36
N PRO A 30 6.52 2.17 -5.93
CA PRO A 30 5.15 2.51 -6.24
C PRO A 30 4.49 1.50 -7.18
N ASN A 31 3.29 1.02 -6.85
CA ASN A 31 2.54 0.14 -7.74
C ASN A 31 1.80 0.96 -8.80
N CYS A 32 2.56 1.53 -9.71
CA CYS A 32 2.05 2.31 -10.83
C CYS A 32 3.11 2.48 -11.91
N THR A 33 2.64 2.83 -13.09
CA THR A 33 3.46 3.42 -14.16
C THR A 33 3.11 4.89 -14.29
N ALA A 34 4.04 5.69 -14.80
CA ALA A 34 3.82 7.11 -15.04
C ALA A 34 4.38 7.54 -16.39
N ARG A 35 3.65 8.42 -17.08
CA ARG A 35 4.09 9.02 -18.33
C ARG A 35 4.08 10.53 -18.20
N PRO A 36 5.23 11.20 -18.37
CA PRO A 36 5.26 12.65 -18.53
C PRO A 36 4.53 13.05 -19.81
N ARG A 37 3.61 14.01 -19.76
CA ARG A 37 2.77 14.40 -20.92
C ARG A 37 3.55 14.78 -22.18
N GLN A 38 4.79 15.22 -22.01
CA GLN A 38 5.64 15.65 -23.13
C GLN A 38 6.64 14.57 -23.58
N GLN A 39 6.57 13.37 -23.04
CA GLN A 39 7.50 12.28 -23.34
C GLN A 39 6.74 11.01 -23.72
N LEU A 40 7.33 10.24 -24.64
CA LEU A 40 6.79 8.94 -25.02
C LEU A 40 7.21 7.81 -24.04
N ARG A 41 8.24 8.06 -23.24
CA ARG A 41 8.76 7.08 -22.29
C ARG A 41 7.78 6.88 -21.12
N VAL A 42 7.43 5.64 -20.89
CA VAL A 42 6.73 5.21 -19.67
C VAL A 42 7.77 4.90 -18.61
N LEU A 43 7.54 5.36 -17.41
CA LEU A 43 8.35 5.10 -16.23
C LEU A 43 7.63 4.06 -15.40
N VAL A 44 8.36 3.07 -14.94
CA VAL A 44 7.82 1.93 -14.22
C VAL A 44 8.31 1.96 -12.77
N ALA A 45 7.39 1.82 -11.85
CA ALA A 45 7.68 1.64 -10.42
C ALA A 45 8.62 2.72 -9.85
N ASP A 46 9.82 2.37 -9.42
CA ASP A 46 10.81 3.26 -8.80
C ASP A 46 11.39 4.32 -9.74
N GLU A 47 11.36 4.09 -11.06
CA GLU A 47 11.82 5.08 -12.04
C GLU A 47 11.11 6.43 -11.90
N ILE A 48 9.88 6.43 -11.36
CA ILE A 48 9.09 7.65 -11.10
C ILE A 48 9.82 8.59 -10.13
N HIS A 49 10.64 8.05 -9.23
CA HIS A 49 11.41 8.86 -8.28
C HIS A 49 12.56 9.62 -8.93
N SER A 50 12.98 9.24 -10.13
CA SER A 50 14.05 9.91 -10.87
C SER A 50 13.64 11.27 -11.46
N ILE A 51 12.33 11.53 -11.56
CA ILE A 51 11.81 12.77 -12.13
C ILE A 51 11.81 13.90 -11.10
N LYS A 52 12.42 15.02 -11.46
CA LYS A 52 12.41 16.23 -10.63
C LYS A 52 11.08 16.99 -10.73
N ASN A 53 10.51 17.04 -11.92
CA ASN A 53 9.24 17.73 -12.15
C ASN A 53 8.08 16.73 -12.16
N LEU A 54 7.34 16.69 -11.06
CA LEU A 54 6.19 15.79 -10.87
C LEU A 54 4.89 16.34 -11.46
N ALA A 55 4.91 17.60 -11.92
CA ALA A 55 3.74 18.21 -12.54
C ALA A 55 3.44 17.52 -13.87
N GLN A 56 2.16 17.33 -14.15
CA GLN A 56 1.67 16.76 -15.41
C GLN A 56 2.10 15.30 -15.68
N LEU A 57 2.28 14.49 -14.62
CA LEU A 57 2.45 13.05 -14.75
C LEU A 57 1.09 12.36 -14.90
N GLU A 58 0.95 11.63 -16.00
CA GLU A 58 -0.18 10.72 -16.18
C GLU A 58 0.16 9.38 -15.50
N VAL A 59 -0.47 9.11 -14.36
CA VAL A 59 -0.22 7.91 -13.55
C VAL A 59 -1.27 6.86 -13.85
N THR A 60 -0.82 5.65 -14.19
CA THR A 60 -1.67 4.47 -14.37
C THR A 60 -1.39 3.47 -13.25
N ARG A 61 -2.43 3.04 -12.56
CA ARG A 61 -2.35 2.00 -11.54
C ARG A 61 -2.95 0.70 -12.05
N PRO A 62 -2.32 -0.45 -11.78
CA PRO A 62 -2.85 -1.74 -12.21
C PRO A 62 -4.06 -2.19 -11.39
N LEU A 63 -4.20 -1.67 -10.14
CA LEU A 63 -5.30 -2.02 -9.26
C LEU A 63 -6.30 -0.86 -9.14
N GLU A 64 -7.57 -1.18 -9.33
CA GLU A 64 -8.71 -0.30 -9.02
C GLU A 64 -9.51 -0.91 -7.86
N HIS A 65 -9.82 -0.09 -6.86
CA HIS A 65 -10.49 -0.57 -5.64
C HIS A 65 -9.83 -1.78 -4.97
N GLY A 66 -8.50 -1.93 -5.12
CA GLY A 66 -7.75 -3.06 -4.60
C GLY A 66 -7.89 -4.35 -5.40
N ILE A 67 -8.43 -4.27 -6.61
CA ILE A 67 -8.64 -5.39 -7.54
C ILE A 67 -7.78 -5.16 -8.77
N LEU A 68 -7.06 -6.20 -9.22
CA LEU A 68 -6.25 -6.15 -10.43
C LEU A 68 -7.16 -6.02 -11.66
N VAL A 69 -7.03 -4.92 -12.40
CA VAL A 69 -7.78 -4.61 -13.62
C VAL A 69 -6.89 -4.48 -14.85
N ASN A 70 -5.62 -4.16 -14.66
CA ASN A 70 -4.66 -3.99 -15.74
C ASN A 70 -3.45 -4.92 -15.52
N ALA A 71 -3.57 -6.15 -16.04
CA ALA A 71 -2.54 -7.18 -15.91
C ALA A 71 -1.24 -6.79 -16.63
N GLY A 72 -1.32 -6.13 -17.80
CA GLY A 72 -0.14 -5.67 -18.54
C GLY A 72 0.69 -4.67 -17.74
N CYS A 73 0.04 -3.65 -17.19
CA CYS A 73 0.71 -2.69 -16.33
C CYS A 73 1.32 -3.36 -15.07
N GLN A 74 0.61 -4.34 -14.49
CA GLN A 74 1.12 -5.07 -13.33
C GLN A 74 2.32 -5.94 -13.68
N LYS A 75 2.32 -6.56 -14.85
CA LYS A 75 3.45 -7.35 -15.36
C LYS A 75 4.72 -6.49 -15.46
N ASP A 76 4.63 -5.33 -16.12
CA ASP A 76 5.79 -4.42 -16.27
C ASP A 76 6.37 -4.03 -14.89
N ILE A 77 5.50 -3.77 -13.90
CA ILE A 77 5.91 -3.44 -12.54
C ILE A 77 6.58 -4.63 -11.85
N TRP A 78 6.01 -5.82 -11.96
CA TRP A 78 6.59 -7.02 -11.36
C TRP A 78 7.91 -7.43 -12.00
N GLU A 79 8.04 -7.31 -13.33
CA GLU A 79 9.29 -7.53 -14.05
C GLU A 79 10.39 -6.63 -13.46
N ARG A 80 10.13 -5.33 -13.36
CA ARG A 80 11.05 -4.38 -12.73
C ARG A 80 11.40 -4.76 -11.30
N CYS A 81 10.42 -5.21 -10.51
CA CYS A 81 10.65 -5.62 -9.12
C CYS A 81 11.50 -6.88 -9.00
N PHE A 82 11.27 -7.89 -9.85
CA PHE A 82 12.03 -9.14 -9.84
C PHE A 82 13.45 -8.92 -10.30
N ASP A 83 13.68 -8.08 -11.32
CA ASP A 83 15.00 -7.71 -11.81
C ASP A 83 15.81 -7.02 -10.71
N GLU A 84 15.23 -6.06 -9.98
CA GLU A 84 15.92 -5.31 -8.91
C GLU A 84 16.34 -6.18 -7.72
N VAL A 85 15.59 -7.23 -7.41
CA VAL A 85 15.97 -8.17 -6.34
C VAL A 85 16.80 -9.34 -6.83
N GLY A 86 17.02 -9.45 -8.15
CA GLY A 86 17.74 -10.58 -8.76
C GLY A 86 17.00 -11.91 -8.59
N CYS A 87 15.68 -11.91 -8.79
CA CYS A 87 14.85 -13.10 -8.67
C CYS A 87 14.84 -13.90 -9.99
N GLU A 88 15.48 -15.06 -10.00
CA GLU A 88 15.39 -16.02 -11.10
C GLU A 88 14.04 -16.74 -11.03
N THR A 89 13.03 -16.18 -11.70
CA THR A 89 11.63 -16.63 -11.58
C THR A 89 11.46 -18.10 -11.99
N ARG A 90 12.14 -18.54 -13.05
CA ARG A 90 12.10 -19.90 -13.59
C ARG A 90 12.69 -20.96 -12.64
N GLU A 91 13.46 -20.55 -11.65
CA GLU A 91 14.07 -21.44 -10.65
C GLU A 91 13.44 -21.27 -9.26
N SER A 92 12.53 -20.31 -9.12
CA SER A 92 11.96 -19.90 -7.84
C SER A 92 10.48 -20.25 -7.71
N LYS A 93 10.01 -20.26 -6.47
CA LYS A 93 8.59 -20.23 -6.13
C LYS A 93 8.23 -18.86 -5.62
N VAL A 94 6.96 -18.46 -5.71
CA VAL A 94 6.51 -17.15 -5.23
C VAL A 94 5.39 -17.28 -4.21
N MET A 95 5.46 -16.51 -3.13
CA MET A 95 4.34 -16.23 -2.24
C MET A 95 3.79 -14.85 -2.59
N VAL A 96 2.52 -14.77 -2.96
CA VAL A 96 1.87 -13.49 -3.28
C VAL A 96 0.79 -13.17 -2.27
N THR A 97 0.77 -11.91 -1.78
CA THR A 97 -0.32 -11.44 -0.95
C THR A 97 -1.52 -11.05 -1.80
N GLU A 98 -2.70 -11.38 -1.33
CA GLU A 98 -3.96 -11.04 -1.98
C GLU A 98 -4.96 -10.43 -0.99
N SER A 99 -5.90 -9.66 -1.53
CA SER A 99 -7.07 -9.24 -0.76
C SER A 99 -7.91 -10.45 -0.35
N VAL A 100 -8.39 -10.46 0.88
CA VAL A 100 -9.32 -11.51 1.36
C VAL A 100 -10.63 -11.57 0.56
N LEU A 101 -10.96 -10.50 -0.15
CA LEU A 101 -12.16 -10.37 -0.99
C LEU A 101 -11.85 -10.46 -2.50
N ALA A 102 -10.66 -10.93 -2.88
CA ALA A 102 -10.29 -11.08 -4.29
C ALA A 102 -11.23 -12.06 -5.01
N PRO A 103 -11.86 -11.64 -6.13
CA PRO A 103 -12.69 -12.54 -6.94
C PRO A 103 -11.86 -13.67 -7.56
N PRO A 104 -12.43 -14.87 -7.81
CA PRO A 104 -11.73 -15.98 -8.42
C PRO A 104 -11.13 -15.66 -9.80
N SER A 105 -11.81 -14.82 -10.60
CA SER A 105 -11.32 -14.40 -11.92
C SER A 105 -10.01 -13.59 -11.79
N VAL A 106 -9.92 -12.70 -10.81
CA VAL A 106 -8.69 -11.91 -10.56
C VAL A 106 -7.56 -12.82 -10.10
N GLN A 107 -7.89 -13.79 -9.26
CA GLN A 107 -6.93 -14.81 -8.83
C GLN A 107 -6.39 -15.63 -10.01
N GLN A 108 -7.25 -15.98 -10.96
CA GLN A 108 -6.85 -16.68 -12.17
C GLN A 108 -5.94 -15.80 -13.05
N THR A 109 -6.28 -14.52 -13.26
CA THR A 109 -5.42 -13.60 -14.01
C THR A 109 -4.04 -13.44 -13.37
N THR A 110 -3.99 -13.35 -12.04
CA THR A 110 -2.71 -13.32 -11.29
C THR A 110 -1.90 -14.60 -11.55
N ASP A 111 -2.56 -15.76 -11.58
CA ASP A 111 -1.91 -17.04 -11.88
C ASP A 111 -1.36 -17.11 -13.31
N GLU A 112 -2.17 -16.69 -14.28
CA GLU A 112 -1.76 -16.64 -15.67
C GLU A 112 -0.48 -15.81 -15.82
N VAL A 113 -0.42 -14.61 -15.25
CA VAL A 113 0.79 -13.79 -15.28
C VAL A 113 1.98 -14.46 -14.58
N LEU A 114 1.79 -15.05 -13.40
CA LEU A 114 2.90 -15.65 -12.65
C LEU A 114 3.44 -16.93 -13.31
N PHE A 115 2.58 -17.74 -13.93
CA PHE A 115 2.99 -19.01 -14.53
C PHE A 115 3.29 -18.92 -16.01
N GLU A 116 2.58 -18.10 -16.78
CA GLU A 116 2.76 -18.03 -18.22
C GLU A 116 3.79 -16.97 -18.63
N ASP A 117 3.80 -15.81 -17.94
CA ASP A 117 4.75 -14.74 -18.26
C ASP A 117 6.07 -14.87 -17.50
N PHE A 118 6.01 -15.14 -16.19
CA PHE A 118 7.20 -15.23 -15.34
C PHE A 118 7.72 -16.67 -15.14
N GLU A 119 6.95 -17.67 -15.50
CA GLU A 119 7.32 -19.10 -15.46
C GLU A 119 7.77 -19.58 -14.07
N PHE A 120 7.16 -19.06 -12.98
CA PHE A 120 7.46 -19.53 -11.64
C PHE A 120 7.14 -21.02 -11.46
N LEU A 121 8.02 -21.75 -10.74
CA LEU A 121 7.86 -23.19 -10.47
C LEU A 121 6.65 -23.53 -9.61
N GLY A 122 6.17 -22.57 -8.83
CA GLY A 122 5.04 -22.75 -7.95
C GLY A 122 4.69 -21.47 -7.20
N ARG A 123 3.46 -21.39 -6.73
CA ARG A 123 3.00 -20.25 -5.94
C ARG A 123 2.26 -20.64 -4.67
N CYS A 124 2.30 -19.75 -3.69
CA CYS A 124 1.45 -19.74 -2.52
C CYS A 124 0.67 -18.42 -2.50
N ARG A 125 -0.63 -18.45 -2.27
CA ARG A 125 -1.43 -17.26 -1.99
C ARG A 125 -1.61 -17.11 -0.49
N MET A 126 -1.45 -15.89 0.00
CA MET A 126 -1.70 -15.57 1.40
C MET A 126 -2.55 -14.31 1.47
N ALA A 127 -3.58 -14.33 2.28
CA ALA A 127 -4.33 -13.10 2.55
C ALA A 127 -3.47 -12.15 3.39
N ALA A 128 -3.31 -10.90 2.96
CA ALA A 128 -2.47 -9.92 3.63
C ALA A 128 -2.74 -9.79 5.14
N PRO A 129 -4.00 -9.78 5.64
CA PRO A 129 -4.27 -9.76 7.08
C PRO A 129 -3.72 -10.96 7.85
N LEU A 130 -3.58 -12.13 7.21
CA LEU A 130 -2.97 -13.30 7.86
C LEU A 130 -1.47 -13.11 8.04
N CYS A 131 -0.79 -12.48 7.08
CA CYS A 131 0.62 -12.13 7.22
C CYS A 131 0.83 -11.19 8.41
N VAL A 132 -0.02 -10.16 8.55
CA VAL A 132 0.03 -9.22 9.68
C VAL A 132 -0.19 -9.94 10.99
N ALA A 133 -1.24 -10.77 11.07
CA ALA A 133 -1.54 -11.54 12.25
C ALA A 133 -0.37 -12.47 12.64
N ALA A 134 0.25 -13.15 11.67
CA ALA A 134 1.40 -14.02 11.91
C ALA A 134 2.65 -13.23 12.37
N ALA A 135 2.90 -12.04 11.81
CA ALA A 135 4.02 -11.19 12.19
C ALA A 135 3.90 -10.70 13.64
N VAL A 136 2.72 -10.25 14.05
CA VAL A 136 2.45 -9.84 15.44
C VAL A 136 2.71 -10.97 16.42
N ALA A 137 2.34 -12.21 16.09
CA ALA A 137 2.64 -13.36 16.93
C ALA A 137 4.11 -13.66 17.12
N GLN A 138 4.86 -13.48 16.05
CA GLN A 138 6.31 -13.70 16.15
C GLN A 138 6.97 -12.63 17.04
N LEU A 139 6.55 -11.37 16.93
CA LEU A 139 7.03 -10.29 17.79
C LEU A 139 6.70 -10.55 19.27
N ASP A 140 5.49 -11.00 19.57
CA ASP A 140 5.10 -11.35 20.94
C ASP A 140 5.91 -12.53 21.51
N ARG A 141 6.32 -13.49 20.67
CA ARG A 141 7.19 -14.61 21.09
C ARG A 141 8.63 -14.16 21.38
N GLY A 142 9.13 -13.17 20.66
CA GLY A 142 10.50 -12.63 20.82
C GLY A 142 10.69 -11.75 22.07
N ASN A 143 9.62 -11.14 22.58
CA ASN A 143 9.66 -10.20 23.70
C ASN A 143 9.34 -10.83 25.07
N ARG A 144 9.32 -12.15 25.20
CA ARG A 144 8.99 -12.83 26.46
C ARG A 144 10.20 -12.91 27.38
N THR A 145 10.10 -12.34 28.56
CA THR A 145 10.99 -12.61 29.68
C THR A 145 10.72 -14.01 30.23
N PRO A 146 11.77 -14.79 30.56
CA PRO A 146 11.59 -16.10 31.18
C PRO A 146 10.93 -15.92 32.56
N GLY A 147 9.68 -16.36 32.72
CA GLY A 147 8.94 -16.30 33.99
C GLY A 147 7.59 -15.56 33.94
N GLU A 148 7.28 -14.83 32.93
CA GLU A 148 5.92 -14.33 32.71
C GLU A 148 5.04 -15.48 32.23
N GLY A 149 3.98 -15.73 33.03
CA GLY A 149 3.02 -16.80 32.80
C GLY A 149 2.57 -16.84 31.35
N ILE A 150 2.61 -18.02 30.79
CA ILE A 150 2.16 -18.34 29.46
C ILE A 150 0.64 -18.08 29.38
N LEU A 151 0.27 -16.83 29.26
CA LEU A 151 -0.93 -16.56 28.49
C LEU A 151 -0.49 -16.75 27.03
N PRO A 152 -0.95 -17.80 26.37
CA PRO A 152 -0.84 -17.85 24.95
C PRO A 152 -1.73 -16.71 24.43
N ARG A 153 -1.15 -15.59 24.19
CA ARG A 153 -1.71 -14.70 23.17
C ARG A 153 -1.43 -15.39 21.83
N ASN A 154 -2.07 -16.53 21.73
CA ASN A 154 -2.09 -17.29 20.51
C ASN A 154 -2.89 -16.44 19.54
N ILE A 155 -2.30 -16.13 18.43
CA ILE A 155 -3.04 -15.83 17.19
C ILE A 155 -4.04 -16.95 16.91
N GLU A 156 -3.85 -18.09 17.47
CA GLU A 156 -4.81 -19.19 17.56
C GLU A 156 -6.13 -18.79 18.21
N GLU A 157 -6.18 -17.77 19.08
CA GLU A 157 -7.40 -17.40 19.77
C GLU A 157 -8.28 -16.46 18.93
N ALA A 158 -7.94 -15.22 18.80
CA ALA A 158 -8.65 -14.27 17.93
C ALA A 158 -7.86 -12.98 17.79
N SER A 159 -7.85 -12.41 16.60
CA SER A 159 -7.32 -11.07 16.32
C SER A 159 -8.21 -10.32 15.34
N LEU A 160 -8.20 -9.01 15.41
CA LEU A 160 -8.88 -8.14 14.47
C LEU A 160 -7.83 -7.31 13.74
N VAL A 161 -7.68 -7.54 12.43
CA VAL A 161 -6.76 -6.79 11.59
C VAL A 161 -7.53 -5.69 10.88
N VAL A 162 -7.13 -4.44 11.10
CA VAL A 162 -7.67 -3.27 10.39
C VAL A 162 -6.58 -2.78 9.44
N ASP A 163 -6.81 -2.99 8.15
CA ASP A 163 -5.92 -2.58 7.07
C ASP A 163 -6.44 -1.31 6.41
N CYS A 164 -5.79 -0.19 6.66
CA CYS A 164 -6.10 1.12 6.08
C CYS A 164 -5.22 1.35 4.84
N GLY A 165 -5.67 0.84 3.70
CA GLY A 165 -4.93 0.91 2.45
C GLY A 165 -5.17 2.17 1.61
N LEU A 166 -4.61 2.19 0.39
CA LEU A 166 -4.88 3.25 -0.59
C LEU A 166 -6.33 3.20 -1.08
N ALA A 167 -6.81 2.02 -1.45
CA ALA A 167 -8.11 1.85 -2.11
C ALA A 167 -9.28 1.80 -1.13
N ALA A 168 -9.09 1.17 0.02
CA ALA A 168 -10.15 0.94 1.00
C ALA A 168 -9.54 0.62 2.37
N THR A 169 -10.40 0.66 3.40
CA THR A 169 -10.09 0.10 4.72
C THR A 169 -10.82 -1.24 4.86
N THR A 170 -10.07 -2.30 5.18
CA THR A 170 -10.62 -3.64 5.36
C THR A 170 -10.45 -4.09 6.81
N ILE A 171 -11.51 -4.58 7.42
CA ILE A 171 -11.52 -5.11 8.78
C ILE A 171 -11.71 -6.61 8.69
N THR A 172 -10.70 -7.37 9.12
CA THR A 172 -10.68 -8.83 8.99
C THR A 172 -10.51 -9.49 10.37
N PRO A 173 -11.54 -10.15 10.89
CA PRO A 173 -11.37 -11.00 12.05
C PRO A 173 -10.64 -12.29 11.67
N VAL A 174 -9.62 -12.63 12.43
CA VAL A 174 -8.79 -13.83 12.28
C VAL A 174 -8.90 -14.67 13.54
N VAL A 175 -9.27 -15.93 13.40
CA VAL A 175 -9.37 -16.89 14.50
C VAL A 175 -8.61 -18.17 14.12
N ALA A 176 -7.77 -18.64 14.99
CA ALA A 176 -6.94 -19.84 14.77
C ALA A 176 -6.19 -19.78 13.40
N GLY A 177 -5.61 -18.63 13.06
CA GLY A 177 -4.88 -18.42 11.81
C GLY A 177 -5.74 -18.40 10.54
N SER A 178 -7.07 -18.35 10.66
CA SER A 178 -7.99 -18.32 9.52
C SER A 178 -8.93 -17.11 9.56
N PRO A 179 -9.19 -16.45 8.41
CA PRO A 179 -10.08 -15.30 8.36
C PRO A 179 -11.54 -15.75 8.46
N ILE A 180 -12.33 -15.10 9.31
CA ILE A 180 -13.78 -15.32 9.36
C ILE A 180 -14.44 -14.51 8.25
N ARG A 181 -14.69 -15.14 7.12
CA ARG A 181 -15.20 -14.45 5.91
C ARG A 181 -16.51 -13.70 6.14
N SER A 182 -17.45 -14.25 6.91
CA SER A 182 -18.72 -13.59 7.23
C SER A 182 -18.56 -12.34 8.10
N GLY A 183 -17.45 -12.24 8.82
CA GLY A 183 -17.09 -11.11 9.67
C GLY A 183 -16.32 -10.01 8.96
N ILE A 184 -15.81 -10.25 7.75
CA ILE A 184 -15.05 -9.25 7.00
C ILE A 184 -15.93 -8.05 6.69
N ARG A 185 -15.40 -6.86 6.93
CA ARG A 185 -16.02 -5.59 6.55
C ARG A 185 -15.05 -4.78 5.72
N ARG A 186 -15.57 -4.15 4.69
CA ARG A 186 -14.85 -3.24 3.82
C ARG A 186 -15.54 -1.90 3.81
N ILE A 187 -14.76 -0.85 3.93
CA ILE A 187 -15.20 0.53 3.83
C ILE A 187 -14.38 1.15 2.70
N ASP A 188 -15.03 1.74 1.70
CA ASP A 188 -14.35 2.36 0.55
C ASP A 188 -13.79 3.75 0.91
N ILE A 189 -13.18 3.83 2.08
CA ILE A 189 -12.41 4.97 2.56
C ILE A 189 -10.95 4.51 2.67
N GLY A 190 -10.09 5.14 1.89
CA GLY A 190 -8.67 4.85 1.84
C GLY A 190 -7.88 6.09 1.45
N GLY A 191 -6.57 5.95 1.31
CA GLY A 191 -5.65 7.04 1.00
C GLY A 191 -6.00 7.79 -0.29
N GLN A 192 -6.59 7.11 -1.28
CA GLN A 192 -7.01 7.71 -2.55
C GLN A 192 -8.19 8.69 -2.36
N LEU A 193 -9.17 8.31 -1.57
CA LEU A 193 -10.30 9.18 -1.25
C LEU A 193 -9.83 10.44 -0.50
N LEU A 194 -8.92 10.26 0.48
CA LEU A 194 -8.36 11.38 1.23
C LEU A 194 -7.55 12.33 0.34
N THR A 195 -6.78 11.80 -0.62
CA THR A 195 -6.07 12.62 -1.61
C THR A 195 -7.04 13.37 -2.52
N GLY A 196 -8.13 12.71 -2.94
CA GLY A 196 -9.19 13.35 -3.73
C GLY A 196 -9.87 14.49 -2.96
N TYR A 197 -10.18 14.28 -1.70
CA TYR A 197 -10.76 15.32 -0.84
C TYR A 197 -9.80 16.52 -0.66
N LEU A 198 -8.52 16.25 -0.42
CA LEU A 198 -7.50 17.30 -0.34
C LEU A 198 -7.40 18.08 -1.67
N ARG A 199 -7.43 17.37 -2.82
CA ARG A 199 -7.47 17.98 -4.15
C ARG A 199 -8.61 18.99 -4.27
N ASP A 200 -9.81 18.60 -3.85
CA ASP A 200 -10.98 19.43 -3.96
C ASP A 200 -10.89 20.67 -3.05
N LEU A 201 -10.34 20.53 -1.84
CA LEU A 201 -10.08 21.64 -0.94
C LEU A 201 -9.05 22.65 -1.49
N VAL A 202 -7.94 22.15 -2.05
CA VAL A 202 -6.86 23.00 -2.59
C VAL A 202 -7.28 23.66 -3.90
N SER A 203 -7.94 22.92 -4.79
CA SER A 203 -8.35 23.41 -6.10
C SER A 203 -9.44 24.49 -6.01
N TYR A 204 -10.26 24.47 -4.96
CA TYR A 204 -11.36 25.42 -4.81
C TYR A 204 -10.87 26.87 -4.57
N ARG A 205 -9.71 27.06 -3.96
CA ARG A 205 -9.33 28.39 -3.47
C ARG A 205 -8.23 29.09 -4.27
N GLN A 206 -7.23 28.38 -4.81
CA GLN A 206 -6.02 29.04 -5.33
C GLN A 206 -5.44 28.43 -6.61
N TYR A 207 -5.48 27.11 -6.79
CA TYR A 207 -4.81 26.43 -7.89
C TYR A 207 -5.65 25.30 -8.44
N ASN A 208 -5.60 25.10 -9.77
CA ASN A 208 -6.22 23.91 -10.36
C ASN A 208 -5.25 22.72 -10.26
N MET A 209 -5.43 21.89 -9.24
CA MET A 209 -4.62 20.70 -8.96
C MET A 209 -5.28 19.40 -9.43
N SER A 210 -6.28 19.48 -10.31
CA SER A 210 -7.12 18.32 -10.69
C SER A 210 -6.32 17.15 -11.27
N ASN A 211 -5.19 17.43 -11.93
CA ASN A 211 -4.36 16.42 -12.59
C ASN A 211 -3.05 16.11 -11.84
N GLU A 212 -2.85 16.69 -10.66
CA GLU A 212 -1.56 16.65 -9.94
C GLU A 212 -1.60 15.66 -8.76
N CYS A 213 -2.10 14.44 -9.02
CA CYS A 213 -2.32 13.45 -7.97
C CYS A 213 -1.06 13.03 -7.20
N VAL A 214 0.11 13.02 -7.85
CA VAL A 214 1.39 12.68 -7.20
C VAL A 214 1.83 13.78 -6.24
N ILE A 215 1.68 15.05 -6.66
CA ILE A 215 2.00 16.20 -5.82
C ILE A 215 1.07 16.25 -4.62
N LEU A 216 -0.23 16.03 -4.84
CA LEU A 216 -1.23 16.01 -3.78
C LEU A 216 -1.02 14.88 -2.76
N ASP A 217 -0.58 13.70 -3.22
CA ASP A 217 -0.24 12.61 -2.30
C ASP A 217 0.97 12.94 -1.44
N LYS A 218 2.01 13.55 -2.03
CA LYS A 218 3.17 14.04 -1.27
C LYS A 218 2.78 15.14 -0.28
N LEU A 219 1.96 16.10 -0.72
CA LEU A 219 1.44 17.18 0.12
C LEU A 219 0.65 16.63 1.30
N LYS A 220 -0.26 15.67 1.04
CA LYS A 220 -1.01 14.99 2.11
C LYS A 220 -0.08 14.34 3.14
N LYS A 221 0.92 13.60 2.68
CA LYS A 221 1.88 12.91 3.58
C LYS A 221 2.72 13.88 4.41
N HIS A 222 2.99 15.07 3.88
CA HIS A 222 3.84 16.07 4.54
C HIS A 222 3.08 16.95 5.53
N LEU A 223 1.84 17.31 5.19
CA LEU A 223 1.08 18.31 5.93
C LEU A 223 -0.07 17.72 6.77
N CYS A 224 -0.63 16.59 6.36
CA CYS A 224 -1.78 16.03 7.04
C CYS A 224 -1.36 15.05 8.13
N PHE A 225 -2.10 15.07 9.23
CA PHE A 225 -1.94 14.14 10.34
C PHE A 225 -3.31 13.64 10.83
N VAL A 226 -3.31 12.60 11.63
CA VAL A 226 -4.51 12.09 12.27
C VAL A 226 -4.62 12.77 13.65
N SER A 227 -5.64 13.59 13.81
CA SER A 227 -5.88 14.29 15.09
C SER A 227 -6.33 13.31 16.16
N GLN A 228 -5.80 13.48 17.37
CA GLN A 228 -6.26 12.77 18.57
C GLN A 228 -7.44 13.49 19.25
N GLU A 229 -7.50 14.81 19.10
CA GLU A 229 -8.54 15.69 19.68
C GLU A 229 -9.21 16.53 18.57
N PRO A 230 -9.97 15.91 17.64
CA PRO A 230 -10.42 16.59 16.41
C PRO A 230 -11.31 17.81 16.65
N LYS A 231 -12.06 17.84 17.76
CA LYS A 231 -12.91 19.00 18.09
C LYS A 231 -12.09 20.20 18.53
N GLU A 232 -11.05 19.97 19.32
CA GLU A 232 -10.17 21.02 19.82
C GLU A 232 -9.31 21.58 18.68
N ASP A 233 -8.74 20.69 17.86
CA ASP A 233 -7.94 21.08 16.69
C ASP A 233 -8.77 21.90 15.69
N LEU A 234 -10.00 21.49 15.41
CA LEU A 234 -10.91 22.26 14.53
C LEU A 234 -11.26 23.63 15.13
N THR A 235 -11.48 23.70 16.43
CA THR A 235 -11.76 24.98 17.10
C THR A 235 -10.52 25.89 17.07
N ALA A 236 -9.33 25.34 17.24
CA ALA A 236 -8.07 26.08 17.15
C ALA A 236 -7.78 26.59 15.71
N CYS A 237 -8.29 25.88 14.69
CA CYS A 237 -8.18 26.29 13.29
C CYS A 237 -9.29 27.23 12.83
N ASP A 238 -10.34 27.45 13.64
CA ASP A 238 -11.47 28.29 13.28
C ASP A 238 -11.01 29.77 13.28
N GLY A 239 -10.86 30.33 12.07
CA GLY A 239 -10.18 31.58 11.78
C GLY A 239 -10.84 32.86 12.30
N THR A 240 -11.84 32.74 13.19
CA THR A 240 -12.48 33.90 13.86
C THR A 240 -11.61 34.53 14.94
N THR A 241 -10.57 33.84 15.42
CA THR A 241 -9.70 34.28 16.50
C THR A 241 -8.27 34.68 16.06
N HIS A 242 -7.91 34.49 14.80
CA HIS A 242 -6.57 34.83 14.33
C HIS A 242 -6.56 36.22 13.69
N GLU A 243 -5.91 37.17 14.36
CA GLU A 243 -5.45 38.41 13.73
C GLU A 243 -4.64 38.07 12.47
N ARG A 244 -4.89 38.78 11.36
CA ARG A 244 -4.18 38.56 10.08
C ARG A 244 -2.69 38.60 10.31
N GLY A 245 -2.02 37.43 10.28
CA GLY A 245 -0.56 37.30 10.41
C GLY A 245 -0.06 36.37 11.53
N ALA A 246 -0.91 35.89 12.43
CA ALA A 246 -0.51 34.88 13.40
C ALA A 246 -0.77 33.47 12.79
N ALA A 247 0.31 32.70 12.61
CA ALA A 247 0.19 31.30 12.21
C ALA A 247 -0.49 30.51 13.35
N GLY A 248 -1.61 29.84 13.04
CA GLY A 248 -2.28 28.95 14.00
C GLY A 248 -1.40 27.72 14.34
N PRO A 249 -1.75 26.96 15.39
CA PRO A 249 -0.94 25.84 15.87
C PRO A 249 -0.71 24.74 14.82
N HIS A 250 -1.55 24.67 13.80
CA HIS A 250 -1.47 23.68 12.71
C HIS A 250 -1.14 24.31 11.35
N TYR A 251 -0.61 25.53 11.34
CA TYR A 251 -0.18 26.19 10.10
C TYR A 251 1.12 25.55 9.60
N ALA A 252 1.12 25.16 8.33
CA ALA A 252 2.30 24.67 7.64
C ALA A 252 2.34 25.18 6.21
N GLU A 253 3.54 25.46 5.70
CA GLU A 253 3.77 25.90 4.33
C GLU A 253 4.36 24.75 3.51
N TYR A 254 3.88 24.62 2.28
CA TYR A 254 4.42 23.69 1.30
C TYR A 254 4.75 24.43 0.02
N VAL A 255 6.01 24.31 -0.41
CA VAL A 255 6.45 24.89 -1.69
C VAL A 255 6.16 23.88 -2.78
N LEU A 256 5.30 24.24 -3.73
CA LEU A 256 5.01 23.42 -4.90
C LEU A 256 6.27 23.32 -5.78
N PRO A 257 6.57 22.11 -6.29
CA PRO A 257 7.74 21.89 -7.16
C PRO A 257 7.58 22.52 -8.54
#